data_36c4de00e439ee6579a2f4bcb8cdbea7
#
_entry.id   36c4de00e439ee6579a2f4bcb8cdbea7
#
_cell.length_a   1.000
_cell.length_b   1.000
_cell.length_c   1.000
_cell.angle_alpha   90.00
_cell.angle_beta   90.00
_cell.angle_gamma   90.00
#
_symmetry.space_group_name_H-M   'P 1'
#
loop_
_entity.id
_entity.type
_entity.pdbx_description
1 polymer ?
#
loop_
_entity_poly.entity_id
_entity_poly.type
_entity_poly.pdbx_seq_one_letter_code
_entity_poly.pdbx_strand_id
1 'polypeptide(L)'
;MKQTINSLMILSVLSLAACKGGMKEFKTLKSGLKYKIVEDKKGEKKAVVGSFITMHIVTKVKDSVLFDSRKINNNKPIEAPVNAPTQAGDIMEAFPLLSEGDSVVMQMPSDSLFKDPQQRPPFIKPGDMIEFQIRLVSVQTKEEFEKSKQEASKAQIESEDKAIQEYIKKNNLNVTKTASGMYYVITQPGSGANAANGQMISMNYTGTLLDGTKFDSNEDPDFQHVEPFQFTLGVGQVIRGWDEGIALLNKGAKAILLIPSPLAYGERNMPGSPKNPKGIPANSPLVFNVEVKDIQEAKPAQ
;
A
#
# COMPACT_ATOMS: atom_id res chain seq x y z
N MET A 1 34.27 -42.15 35.68
CA MET A 1 33.45 -42.50 34.52
C MET A 1 33.12 -41.20 33.76
N LYS A 2 33.82 -40.97 32.66
CA LYS A 2 33.65 -39.81 31.80
C LYS A 2 32.69 -40.21 30.67
N GLN A 3 31.52 -39.58 30.57
CA GLN A 3 30.65 -39.72 29.41
C GLN A 3 30.96 -38.58 28.44
N THR A 4 31.46 -38.94 27.29
CA THR A 4 31.67 -38.10 26.14
C THR A 4 30.34 -37.97 25.37
N ILE A 5 29.81 -36.75 25.28
CA ILE A 5 28.64 -36.42 24.46
C ILE A 5 29.14 -36.15 23.05
N ASN A 6 28.87 -37.08 22.13
CA ASN A 6 29.07 -36.88 20.69
C ASN A 6 27.95 -35.98 20.15
N SER A 7 28.34 -34.78 19.80
CA SER A 7 27.47 -33.85 19.07
C SER A 7 27.44 -34.24 17.59
N LEU A 8 26.36 -34.87 17.17
CA LEU A 8 26.13 -35.24 15.77
C LEU A 8 25.62 -34.00 15.02
N MET A 9 26.53 -33.36 14.31
CA MET A 9 26.20 -32.27 13.39
C MET A 9 25.46 -32.87 12.19
N ILE A 10 24.13 -32.76 12.16
CA ILE A 10 23.32 -33.11 10.99
C ILE A 10 23.48 -31.98 9.97
N LEU A 11 24.37 -32.19 9.01
CA LEU A 11 24.54 -31.40 7.83
C LEU A 11 23.33 -31.70 6.92
N SER A 12 22.28 -30.89 7.00
CA SER A 12 21.17 -30.98 6.05
C SER A 12 21.64 -30.51 4.68
N VAL A 13 22.08 -31.46 3.89
CA VAL A 13 22.25 -31.28 2.44
C VAL A 13 20.85 -31.05 1.87
N LEU A 14 20.49 -29.78 1.66
CA LEU A 14 19.37 -29.45 0.78
C LEU A 14 19.75 -29.97 -0.62
N SER A 15 19.26 -31.15 -0.97
CA SER A 15 19.26 -31.64 -2.34
C SER A 15 18.44 -30.65 -3.16
N LEU A 16 19.13 -29.78 -3.92
CA LEU A 16 18.55 -29.06 -5.04
C LEU A 16 18.04 -30.12 -6.04
N ALA A 17 16.75 -30.45 -5.93
CA ALA A 17 16.07 -31.17 -7.00
C ALA A 17 16.22 -30.28 -8.23
N ALA A 18 17.02 -30.73 -9.21
CA ALA A 18 17.21 -30.08 -10.49
C ALA A 18 15.85 -30.02 -11.20
N CYS A 19 15.17 -28.89 -11.09
CA CYS A 19 13.96 -28.61 -11.87
C CYS A 19 14.36 -28.63 -13.35
N LYS A 20 13.85 -29.59 -14.08
CA LYS A 20 14.03 -29.76 -15.53
C LYS A 20 13.37 -28.56 -16.22
N GLY A 21 14.17 -27.64 -16.82
CA GLY A 21 13.63 -26.61 -17.69
C GLY A 21 14.38 -25.28 -17.76
N GLY A 22 15.29 -24.97 -16.84
CA GLY A 22 16.01 -23.70 -16.86
C GLY A 22 17.16 -23.63 -17.88
N MET A 23 17.51 -22.42 -18.31
CA MET A 23 18.65 -22.18 -19.21
C MET A 23 19.97 -22.27 -18.42
N LYS A 24 21.02 -22.86 -19.04
CA LYS A 24 22.35 -22.95 -18.42
C LYS A 24 23.10 -21.61 -18.51
N GLU A 25 22.96 -20.88 -19.60
CA GLU A 25 23.71 -19.67 -19.93
C GLU A 25 22.79 -18.49 -20.25
N PHE A 26 23.34 -17.28 -20.18
CA PHE A 26 22.66 -16.09 -20.65
C PHE A 26 22.52 -16.09 -22.16
N LYS A 27 21.33 -15.71 -22.63
CA LYS A 27 21.09 -15.31 -24.03
C LYS A 27 21.07 -13.80 -24.12
N THR A 28 21.45 -13.28 -25.30
CA THR A 28 21.42 -11.83 -25.55
C THR A 28 20.39 -11.55 -26.65
N LEU A 29 19.48 -10.63 -26.38
CA LEU A 29 18.55 -10.09 -27.38
C LEU A 29 19.29 -9.15 -28.35
N LYS A 30 18.67 -8.85 -29.49
CA LYS A 30 19.26 -7.92 -30.48
C LYS A 30 19.55 -6.54 -29.92
N SER A 31 18.82 -6.12 -28.91
CA SER A 31 18.98 -4.86 -28.18
C SER A 31 20.17 -4.82 -27.21
N GLY A 32 20.81 -5.96 -26.96
CA GLY A 32 21.89 -6.11 -25.98
C GLY A 32 21.42 -6.55 -24.59
N LEU A 33 20.12 -6.62 -24.31
CA LEU A 33 19.61 -7.17 -23.07
C LEU A 33 20.02 -8.62 -22.92
N LYS A 34 20.64 -8.97 -21.81
CA LYS A 34 20.97 -10.35 -21.45
C LYS A 34 19.91 -10.92 -20.54
N TYR A 35 19.48 -12.15 -20.78
CA TYR A 35 18.52 -12.84 -19.93
C TYR A 35 18.85 -14.33 -19.77
N LYS A 36 18.42 -14.88 -18.66
CA LYS A 36 18.55 -16.31 -18.34
C LYS A 36 17.31 -16.75 -17.55
N ILE A 37 16.48 -17.59 -18.16
CA ILE A 37 15.37 -18.24 -17.46
C ILE A 37 15.98 -19.30 -16.54
N VAL A 38 15.90 -19.07 -15.23
CA VAL A 38 16.46 -19.95 -14.20
C VAL A 38 15.52 -21.11 -13.91
N GLU A 39 14.23 -20.81 -13.90
CA GLU A 39 13.16 -21.78 -13.72
C GLU A 39 12.07 -21.53 -14.75
N ASP A 40 11.81 -22.53 -15.61
CA ASP A 40 10.77 -22.51 -16.62
C ASP A 40 9.64 -23.44 -16.16
N LYS A 41 8.54 -22.85 -15.72
CA LYS A 41 7.35 -23.58 -15.24
C LYS A 41 6.43 -23.99 -16.38
N LYS A 42 6.67 -23.50 -17.60
CA LYS A 42 5.82 -23.73 -18.77
C LYS A 42 4.35 -23.37 -18.50
N GLY A 43 4.13 -22.27 -17.79
CA GLY A 43 2.80 -21.76 -17.50
C GLY A 43 2.04 -21.46 -18.79
N GLU A 44 0.72 -21.61 -18.76
CA GLU A 44 -0.13 -21.39 -19.94
C GLU A 44 -0.19 -19.90 -20.34
N LYS A 45 -0.17 -19.00 -19.35
CA LYS A 45 -0.27 -17.55 -19.57
C LYS A 45 1.09 -16.92 -19.76
N LYS A 46 1.28 -16.24 -20.90
CA LYS A 46 2.49 -15.49 -21.23
C LYS A 46 2.37 -14.02 -20.87
N ALA A 47 3.46 -13.43 -20.39
CA ALA A 47 3.54 -12.01 -20.01
C ALA A 47 3.69 -11.12 -21.25
N VAL A 48 2.66 -11.04 -22.09
CA VAL A 48 2.65 -10.22 -23.31
C VAL A 48 2.39 -8.75 -23.01
N VAL A 49 2.75 -7.86 -23.94
CA VAL A 49 2.43 -6.42 -23.83
C VAL A 49 0.93 -6.23 -23.66
N GLY A 50 0.56 -5.40 -22.67
CA GLY A 50 -0.84 -5.15 -22.28
C GLY A 50 -1.35 -6.08 -21.17
N SER A 51 -0.63 -7.16 -20.82
CA SER A 51 -0.98 -7.95 -19.64
C SER A 51 -0.51 -7.25 -18.35
N PHE A 52 -1.07 -7.69 -17.23
CA PHE A 52 -0.63 -7.33 -15.88
C PHE A 52 0.06 -8.51 -15.24
N ILE A 53 1.15 -8.25 -14.57
CA ILE A 53 1.94 -9.27 -13.87
C ILE A 53 2.03 -8.95 -12.38
N THR A 54 2.01 -10.00 -11.57
CA THR A 54 2.43 -9.95 -10.19
C THR A 54 3.79 -10.62 -10.07
N MET A 55 4.75 -9.99 -9.41
CA MET A 55 6.11 -10.52 -9.35
C MET A 55 6.84 -10.17 -8.07
N HIS A 56 7.83 -10.97 -7.74
CA HIS A 56 8.91 -10.55 -6.86
C HIS A 56 10.10 -10.13 -7.72
N ILE A 57 10.75 -9.03 -7.33
CA ILE A 57 11.92 -8.51 -8.02
C ILE A 57 13.00 -8.10 -7.03
N VAL A 58 14.24 -8.48 -7.33
CA VAL A 58 15.43 -8.00 -6.65
C VAL A 58 16.34 -7.36 -7.69
N THR A 59 16.73 -6.11 -7.46
CA THR A 59 17.66 -5.37 -8.34
C THR A 59 19.01 -5.25 -7.64
N LYS A 60 20.07 -5.59 -8.35
CA LYS A 60 21.45 -5.61 -7.84
C LYS A 60 22.42 -4.92 -8.78
N VAL A 61 23.48 -4.39 -8.19
CA VAL A 61 24.73 -4.04 -8.91
C VAL A 61 25.87 -4.68 -8.14
N LYS A 62 26.60 -5.60 -8.80
CA LYS A 62 27.59 -6.45 -8.12
C LYS A 62 26.95 -7.15 -6.90
N ASP A 63 27.54 -6.97 -5.72
CA ASP A 63 27.04 -7.56 -4.46
C ASP A 63 26.02 -6.67 -3.74
N SER A 64 25.77 -5.46 -4.23
CA SER A 64 24.87 -4.49 -3.60
C SER A 64 23.42 -4.68 -4.07
N VAL A 65 22.50 -4.91 -3.15
CA VAL A 65 21.06 -4.93 -3.42
C VAL A 65 20.55 -3.48 -3.42
N LEU A 66 20.03 -3.04 -4.58
CA LEU A 66 19.43 -1.71 -4.74
C LEU A 66 17.96 -1.71 -4.35
N PHE A 67 17.27 -2.81 -4.63
CA PHE A 67 15.85 -2.94 -4.41
C PHE A 67 15.50 -4.41 -4.16
N ASP A 68 14.61 -4.66 -3.22
CA ASP A 68 14.06 -5.99 -2.93
C ASP A 68 12.58 -5.85 -2.58
N SER A 69 11.70 -6.23 -3.50
CA SER A 69 10.25 -6.13 -3.34
C SER A 69 9.73 -6.86 -2.10
N ARG A 70 10.37 -7.97 -1.71
CA ARG A 70 9.94 -8.72 -0.51
C ARG A 70 10.19 -7.93 0.77
N LYS A 71 11.31 -7.22 0.84
CA LYS A 71 11.67 -6.43 2.04
C LYS A 71 10.77 -5.22 2.21
N ILE A 72 10.48 -4.51 1.11
CA ILE A 72 9.71 -3.25 1.18
C ILE A 72 8.20 -3.48 1.22
N ASN A 73 7.70 -4.65 0.78
CA ASN A 73 6.27 -4.94 0.66
C ASN A 73 5.82 -6.11 1.54
N ASN A 74 6.49 -6.32 2.68
CA ASN A 74 6.15 -7.38 3.64
C ASN A 74 5.96 -8.76 2.98
N ASN A 75 6.87 -9.12 2.08
CA ASN A 75 6.85 -10.35 1.28
C ASN A 75 5.64 -10.48 0.32
N LYS A 76 4.85 -9.43 0.12
CA LYS A 76 3.82 -9.41 -0.92
C LYS A 76 4.47 -9.14 -2.28
N PRO A 77 4.03 -9.79 -3.36
CA PRO A 77 4.51 -9.46 -4.69
C PRO A 77 4.05 -8.06 -5.11
N ILE A 78 4.78 -7.44 -6.03
CA ILE A 78 4.39 -6.18 -6.64
C ILE A 78 3.65 -6.43 -7.95
N GLU A 79 2.76 -5.50 -8.30
CA GLU A 79 1.98 -5.53 -9.53
C GLU A 79 2.54 -4.51 -10.53
N ALA A 80 2.58 -4.89 -11.80
CA ALA A 80 3.00 -3.99 -12.87
C ALA A 80 2.34 -4.37 -14.20
N PRO A 81 2.03 -3.38 -15.07
CA PRO A 81 1.68 -3.65 -16.45
C PRO A 81 2.93 -4.07 -17.25
N VAL A 82 2.77 -4.97 -18.18
CA VAL A 82 3.78 -5.27 -19.20
C VAL A 82 3.63 -4.25 -20.33
N ASN A 83 4.49 -3.25 -20.32
CA ASN A 83 4.48 -2.19 -21.32
C ASN A 83 5.33 -2.57 -22.55
N ALA A 84 5.13 -1.87 -23.67
CA ALA A 84 6.07 -1.94 -24.77
C ALA A 84 7.44 -1.39 -24.31
N PRO A 85 8.55 -1.97 -24.77
CA PRO A 85 9.88 -1.46 -24.46
C PRO A 85 10.03 0.01 -24.87
N THR A 86 10.60 0.83 -24.00
CA THR A 86 10.78 2.27 -24.24
C THR A 86 12.13 2.60 -24.88
N GLN A 87 13.07 1.66 -24.82
CA GLN A 87 14.43 1.80 -25.36
C GLN A 87 15.06 0.42 -25.62
N ALA A 88 16.13 0.38 -26.38
CA ALA A 88 16.91 -0.84 -26.55
C ALA A 88 17.52 -1.30 -25.22
N GLY A 89 17.40 -2.60 -24.93
CA GLY A 89 17.90 -3.20 -23.69
C GLY A 89 16.95 -3.03 -22.49
N ASP A 90 15.73 -2.52 -22.71
CA ASP A 90 14.68 -2.48 -21.69
C ASP A 90 14.30 -3.90 -21.25
N ILE A 91 14.19 -4.12 -19.93
CA ILE A 91 13.82 -5.44 -19.39
C ILE A 91 12.44 -5.89 -19.89
N MET A 92 11.56 -4.98 -20.31
CA MET A 92 10.26 -5.28 -20.90
C MET A 92 10.37 -6.14 -22.18
N GLU A 93 11.52 -6.12 -22.88
CA GLU A 93 11.75 -6.94 -24.07
C GLU A 93 11.75 -8.45 -23.76
N ALA A 94 12.12 -8.85 -22.55
CA ALA A 94 12.21 -10.25 -22.19
C ALA A 94 10.90 -10.81 -21.60
N PHE A 95 9.96 -9.98 -21.13
CA PHE A 95 8.71 -10.47 -20.54
C PHE A 95 7.88 -11.36 -21.47
N PRO A 96 7.74 -11.08 -22.80
CA PRO A 96 7.00 -11.97 -23.70
C PRO A 96 7.57 -13.38 -23.86
N LEU A 97 8.81 -13.58 -23.41
CA LEU A 97 9.44 -14.90 -23.38
C LEU A 97 9.06 -15.72 -22.14
N LEU A 98 8.45 -15.08 -21.14
CA LEU A 98 8.16 -15.64 -19.83
C LEU A 98 6.69 -16.04 -19.70
N SER A 99 6.49 -17.04 -18.86
CA SER A 99 5.16 -17.52 -18.47
C SER A 99 4.95 -17.35 -16.96
N GLU A 100 3.71 -17.47 -16.52
CA GLU A 100 3.37 -17.53 -15.11
C GLU A 100 4.20 -18.60 -14.37
N GLY A 101 4.77 -18.23 -13.22
CA GLY A 101 5.61 -19.09 -12.39
C GLY A 101 7.09 -19.10 -12.75
N ASP A 102 7.49 -18.53 -13.89
CA ASP A 102 8.89 -18.50 -14.31
C ASP A 102 9.76 -17.64 -13.40
N SER A 103 11.03 -18.01 -13.29
CA SER A 103 12.07 -17.20 -12.67
C SER A 103 13.14 -16.85 -13.71
N VAL A 104 13.52 -15.60 -13.77
CA VAL A 104 14.46 -15.06 -14.76
C VAL A 104 15.48 -14.14 -14.10
N VAL A 105 16.70 -14.16 -14.61
CA VAL A 105 17.72 -13.15 -14.34
C VAL A 105 17.95 -12.37 -15.62
N MET A 106 17.85 -11.05 -15.54
CA MET A 106 18.10 -10.13 -16.64
C MET A 106 19.25 -9.22 -16.29
N GLN A 107 20.06 -8.84 -17.26
CA GLN A 107 21.20 -7.94 -17.05
C GLN A 107 21.24 -6.88 -18.15
N MET A 108 21.36 -5.61 -17.74
CA MET A 108 21.54 -4.47 -18.64
C MET A 108 22.67 -3.56 -18.15
N PRO A 109 23.37 -2.86 -19.05
CA PRO A 109 24.37 -1.88 -18.65
C PRO A 109 23.75 -0.73 -17.85
N SER A 110 24.44 -0.25 -16.83
CA SER A 110 23.98 0.90 -16.01
C SER A 110 23.76 2.16 -16.85
N ASP A 111 24.50 2.30 -17.95
CA ASP A 111 24.37 3.44 -18.87
C ASP A 111 23.02 3.46 -19.61
N SER A 112 22.35 2.33 -19.74
CA SER A 112 21.00 2.24 -20.30
C SER A 112 19.95 2.76 -19.32
N LEU A 113 20.16 2.58 -18.01
CA LEU A 113 19.24 3.07 -16.96
C LEU A 113 19.51 4.51 -16.56
N PHE A 114 20.79 4.87 -16.40
CA PHE A 114 21.22 6.19 -15.97
C PHE A 114 21.81 6.97 -17.17
N LYS A 115 20.94 7.50 -18.02
CA LYS A 115 21.35 8.34 -19.18
C LYS A 115 21.95 9.66 -18.75
N ASP A 116 21.44 10.23 -17.64
CA ASP A 116 22.00 11.43 -17.01
C ASP A 116 23.00 11.00 -15.93
N PRO A 117 24.28 11.35 -16.08
CA PRO A 117 25.31 11.04 -15.10
C PRO A 117 25.02 11.60 -13.70
N GLN A 118 24.26 12.70 -13.59
CA GLN A 118 23.91 13.32 -12.30
C GLN A 118 22.86 12.50 -11.52
N GLN A 119 22.05 11.70 -12.20
CA GLN A 119 21.06 10.82 -11.57
C GLN A 119 21.65 9.46 -11.20
N ARG A 120 22.91 9.19 -11.58
CA ARG A 120 23.59 7.93 -11.27
C ARG A 120 24.11 7.96 -9.85
N PRO A 121 23.74 7.01 -8.98
CA PRO A 121 24.34 6.88 -7.65
C PRO A 121 25.86 6.74 -7.73
N PRO A 122 26.64 7.39 -6.84
CA PRO A 122 28.12 7.44 -6.93
C PRO A 122 28.81 6.07 -6.90
N PHE A 123 28.16 5.06 -6.32
CA PHE A 123 28.68 3.69 -6.24
C PHE A 123 28.45 2.86 -7.51
N ILE A 124 27.61 3.34 -8.45
CA ILE A 124 27.38 2.69 -9.74
C ILE A 124 28.27 3.36 -10.78
N LYS A 125 29.23 2.61 -11.32
CA LYS A 125 30.14 3.12 -12.34
C LYS A 125 29.55 2.96 -13.75
N PRO A 126 29.97 3.79 -14.72
CA PRO A 126 29.69 3.55 -16.13
C PRO A 126 30.11 2.13 -16.53
N GLY A 127 29.25 1.43 -17.28
CA GLY A 127 29.49 0.06 -17.72
C GLY A 127 29.21 -1.04 -16.68
N ASP A 128 28.90 -0.69 -15.42
CA ASP A 128 28.45 -1.69 -14.45
C ASP A 128 27.16 -2.36 -14.96
N MET A 129 27.02 -3.67 -14.72
CA MET A 129 25.80 -4.39 -15.08
C MET A 129 24.80 -4.32 -13.93
N ILE A 130 23.58 -3.91 -14.25
CA ILE A 130 22.44 -3.99 -13.34
C ILE A 130 21.75 -5.31 -13.57
N GLU A 131 21.58 -6.08 -12.51
CA GLU A 131 20.94 -7.38 -12.52
C GLU A 131 19.56 -7.29 -11.90
N PHE A 132 18.56 -7.86 -12.61
CA PHE A 132 17.17 -7.99 -12.16
C PHE A 132 16.87 -9.48 -12.00
N GLN A 133 16.63 -9.91 -10.78
CA GLN A 133 16.17 -11.25 -10.45
C GLN A 133 14.65 -11.19 -10.26
N ILE A 134 13.90 -11.78 -11.18
CA ILE A 134 12.44 -11.69 -11.23
C ILE A 134 11.83 -13.08 -11.12
N ARG A 135 10.80 -13.21 -10.28
CA ARG A 135 9.90 -14.36 -10.26
C ARG A 135 8.50 -13.89 -10.57
N LEU A 136 7.94 -14.36 -11.69
CA LEU A 136 6.53 -14.13 -12.02
C LEU A 136 5.65 -15.00 -11.11
N VAL A 137 4.71 -14.36 -10.44
CA VAL A 137 3.74 -15.05 -9.57
C VAL A 137 2.46 -15.32 -10.35
N SER A 138 1.96 -14.32 -11.09
CA SER A 138 0.79 -14.46 -11.95
C SER A 138 0.87 -13.57 -13.18
N VAL A 139 0.13 -13.95 -14.22
CA VAL A 139 -0.07 -13.18 -15.44
C VAL A 139 -1.58 -13.08 -15.70
N GLN A 140 -2.09 -11.86 -15.86
CA GLN A 140 -3.50 -11.58 -16.08
C GLN A 140 -3.68 -10.70 -17.31
N THR A 141 -4.79 -10.88 -18.03
CA THR A 141 -5.23 -9.86 -18.99
C THR A 141 -5.66 -8.60 -18.25
N LYS A 142 -5.85 -7.51 -18.97
CA LYS A 142 -6.35 -6.26 -18.36
C LYS A 142 -7.72 -6.48 -17.71
N GLU A 143 -8.61 -7.20 -18.38
CA GLU A 143 -9.96 -7.50 -17.89
C GLU A 143 -9.92 -8.38 -16.64
N GLU A 144 -9.09 -9.41 -16.62
CA GLU A 144 -8.90 -10.28 -15.44
C GLU A 144 -8.35 -9.48 -14.25
N PHE A 145 -7.39 -8.58 -14.52
CA PHE A 145 -6.79 -7.73 -13.49
C PHE A 145 -7.82 -6.75 -12.89
N GLU A 146 -8.56 -6.04 -13.75
CA GLU A 146 -9.61 -5.11 -13.31
C GLU A 146 -10.69 -5.84 -12.51
N LYS A 147 -11.12 -7.02 -12.97
CA LYS A 147 -12.08 -7.86 -12.26
C LYS A 147 -11.57 -8.31 -10.90
N SER A 148 -10.33 -8.82 -10.84
CA SER A 148 -9.73 -9.25 -9.57
C SER A 148 -9.59 -8.10 -8.57
N LYS A 149 -9.26 -6.89 -9.04
CA LYS A 149 -9.21 -5.69 -8.21
C LYS A 149 -10.58 -5.28 -7.69
N GLN A 150 -11.61 -5.34 -8.52
CA GLN A 150 -12.99 -5.05 -8.09
C GLN A 150 -13.47 -6.06 -7.04
N GLU A 151 -13.22 -7.35 -7.26
CA GLU A 151 -13.58 -8.41 -6.31
C GLU A 151 -12.83 -8.25 -4.98
N ALA A 152 -11.53 -7.96 -5.03
CA ALA A 152 -10.73 -7.71 -3.82
C ALA A 152 -11.22 -6.47 -3.06
N SER A 153 -11.53 -5.38 -3.77
CA SER A 153 -12.07 -4.15 -3.17
C SER A 153 -13.44 -4.41 -2.53
N LYS A 154 -14.32 -5.15 -3.20
CA LYS A 154 -15.63 -5.51 -2.64
C LYS A 154 -15.49 -6.37 -1.38
N ALA A 155 -14.65 -7.41 -1.43
CA ALA A 155 -14.38 -8.26 -0.27
C ALA A 155 -13.77 -7.48 0.91
N GLN A 156 -12.90 -6.51 0.62
CA GLN A 156 -12.33 -5.62 1.63
C GLN A 156 -13.40 -4.75 2.29
N ILE A 157 -14.27 -4.12 1.49
CA ILE A 157 -15.37 -3.29 2.01
C ILE A 157 -16.32 -4.13 2.89
N GLU A 158 -16.67 -5.33 2.46
CA GLU A 158 -17.52 -6.24 3.23
C GLU A 158 -16.85 -6.66 4.55
N SER A 159 -15.55 -6.94 4.53
CA SER A 159 -14.77 -7.27 5.73
C SER A 159 -14.70 -6.12 6.72
N GLU A 160 -14.47 -4.90 6.23
CA GLU A 160 -14.45 -3.68 7.05
C GLU A 160 -15.81 -3.38 7.65
N ASP A 161 -16.88 -3.48 6.85
CA ASP A 161 -18.25 -3.27 7.33
C ASP A 161 -18.58 -4.22 8.49
N LYS A 162 -18.21 -5.50 8.35
CA LYS A 162 -18.37 -6.51 9.42
C LYS A 162 -17.59 -6.12 10.67
N ALA A 163 -16.33 -5.70 10.55
CA ALA A 163 -15.50 -5.29 11.68
C ALA A 163 -16.08 -4.03 12.37
N ILE A 164 -16.60 -3.06 11.60
CA ILE A 164 -17.27 -1.88 12.14
C ILE A 164 -18.55 -2.28 12.88
N GLN A 165 -19.36 -3.20 12.34
CA GLN A 165 -20.57 -3.69 13.01
C GLN A 165 -20.25 -4.43 14.31
N GLU A 166 -19.19 -5.22 14.37
CA GLU A 166 -18.71 -5.86 15.59
C GLU A 166 -18.29 -4.81 16.64
N TYR A 167 -17.60 -3.75 16.23
CA TYR A 167 -17.25 -2.61 17.08
C TYR A 167 -18.51 -1.90 17.63
N ILE A 168 -19.49 -1.60 16.77
CA ILE A 168 -20.78 -0.99 17.13
C ILE A 168 -21.46 -1.82 18.20
N LYS A 169 -21.57 -3.13 17.99
CA LYS A 169 -22.20 -4.08 18.93
C LYS A 169 -21.45 -4.12 20.27
N LYS A 170 -20.12 -4.24 20.24
CA LYS A 170 -19.26 -4.28 21.45
C LYS A 170 -19.40 -3.03 22.30
N ASN A 171 -19.56 -1.87 21.67
CA ASN A 171 -19.66 -0.57 22.36
C ASN A 171 -21.11 -0.09 22.57
N ASN A 172 -22.12 -0.92 22.24
CA ASN A 172 -23.55 -0.61 22.37
C ASN A 172 -23.93 0.74 21.71
N LEU A 173 -23.38 1.02 20.52
CA LEU A 173 -23.64 2.27 19.79
C LEU A 173 -24.94 2.17 19.00
N ASN A 174 -25.82 3.19 19.10
CA ASN A 174 -27.00 3.32 18.24
C ASN A 174 -26.66 4.26 17.06
N VAL A 175 -26.20 3.70 15.97
CA VAL A 175 -25.64 4.42 14.82
C VAL A 175 -26.59 4.50 13.64
N THR A 176 -26.38 5.49 12.79
CA THR A 176 -26.96 5.61 11.45
C THR A 176 -25.89 5.30 10.41
N LYS A 177 -26.20 4.44 9.41
CA LYS A 177 -25.33 4.17 8.26
C LYS A 177 -25.65 5.12 7.13
N THR A 178 -24.63 5.73 6.54
CA THR A 178 -24.79 6.59 5.35
C THR A 178 -24.72 5.77 4.05
N ALA A 179 -25.09 6.38 2.94
CA ALA A 179 -25.03 5.74 1.62
C ALA A 179 -23.59 5.39 1.18
N SER A 180 -22.58 6.11 1.68
CA SER A 180 -21.16 5.85 1.40
C SER A 180 -20.59 4.69 2.20
N GLY A 181 -21.34 4.17 3.21
CA GLY A 181 -20.92 3.09 4.08
C GLY A 181 -20.30 3.54 5.41
N MET A 182 -20.20 4.85 5.67
CA MET A 182 -19.82 5.37 6.97
C MET A 182 -20.94 5.16 7.99
N TYR A 183 -20.58 5.03 9.27
CA TYR A 183 -21.56 5.05 10.37
C TYR A 183 -21.28 6.23 11.29
N TYR A 184 -22.34 6.80 11.85
CA TYR A 184 -22.21 7.88 12.82
C TYR A 184 -23.27 7.81 13.90
N VAL A 185 -22.98 8.41 15.03
CA VAL A 185 -23.94 8.69 16.10
C VAL A 185 -23.64 10.07 16.69
N ILE A 186 -24.66 10.92 16.79
CA ILE A 186 -24.58 12.21 17.49
C ILE A 186 -24.80 11.91 18.95
N THR A 187 -23.74 12.04 19.75
CA THR A 187 -23.76 11.78 21.19
C THR A 187 -24.25 12.99 21.99
N GLN A 188 -24.08 14.19 21.42
CA GLN A 188 -24.61 15.44 21.96
C GLN A 188 -25.03 16.31 20.77
N PRO A 189 -26.31 16.68 20.66
CA PRO A 189 -26.74 17.64 19.64
C PRO A 189 -26.16 19.04 19.93
N GLY A 190 -25.84 19.76 18.87
CA GLY A 190 -25.45 21.15 18.95
C GLY A 190 -26.63 22.10 18.71
N SER A 191 -26.36 23.29 18.19
CA SER A 191 -27.37 24.30 17.89
C SER A 191 -27.13 24.95 16.52
N GLY A 192 -28.21 25.50 15.94
CA GLY A 192 -28.16 26.17 14.64
C GLY A 192 -28.18 25.20 13.46
N ALA A 193 -27.83 25.71 12.28
CA ALA A 193 -27.75 24.93 11.05
C ALA A 193 -26.54 23.99 11.08
N ASN A 194 -26.64 22.89 10.35
CA ASN A 194 -25.50 22.01 10.12
C ASN A 194 -24.43 22.72 9.29
N ALA A 195 -23.17 22.24 9.43
CA ALA A 195 -22.05 22.73 8.66
C ALA A 195 -22.29 22.51 7.15
N ALA A 196 -21.91 23.49 6.34
CA ALA A 196 -22.06 23.47 4.90
C ALA A 196 -20.69 23.56 4.20
N ASN A 197 -20.61 23.02 3.00
CA ASN A 197 -19.40 23.10 2.16
C ASN A 197 -18.95 24.56 2.00
N GLY A 198 -17.64 24.78 2.09
CA GLY A 198 -17.02 26.10 2.03
C GLY A 198 -16.91 26.82 3.37
N GLN A 199 -17.58 26.36 4.41
CA GLN A 199 -17.46 26.97 5.75
C GLN A 199 -16.17 26.51 6.44
N MET A 200 -15.60 27.38 7.27
CA MET A 200 -14.46 27.09 8.15
C MET A 200 -14.97 26.40 9.41
N ILE A 201 -14.50 25.19 9.63
CA ILE A 201 -14.81 24.38 10.82
C ILE A 201 -13.66 24.46 11.80
N SER A 202 -13.97 24.69 13.06
CA SER A 202 -13.04 24.54 14.19
C SER A 202 -13.54 23.40 15.09
N MET A 203 -12.73 22.38 15.34
CA MET A 203 -13.16 21.19 16.06
C MET A 203 -12.09 20.54 16.91
N ASN A 204 -12.54 19.84 17.95
CA ASN A 204 -11.74 18.91 18.69
C ASN A 204 -11.99 17.49 18.18
N TYR A 205 -10.97 16.63 18.29
CA TYR A 205 -11.10 15.24 17.90
C TYR A 205 -10.13 14.31 18.60
N THR A 206 -10.52 13.05 18.66
CA THR A 206 -9.64 11.93 18.97
C THR A 206 -9.88 10.82 17.98
N GLY A 207 -8.84 10.41 17.24
CA GLY A 207 -8.85 9.34 16.27
C GLY A 207 -8.24 8.06 16.82
N THR A 208 -8.97 6.93 16.66
CA THR A 208 -8.51 5.61 17.08
C THR A 208 -8.75 4.57 15.97
N LEU A 209 -7.98 3.49 16.00
CA LEU A 209 -8.32 2.26 15.29
C LEU A 209 -9.47 1.53 16.02
N LEU A 210 -10.07 0.51 15.38
CA LEU A 210 -11.15 -0.28 16.00
C LEU A 210 -10.70 -1.05 17.26
N ASP A 211 -9.40 -1.30 17.42
CA ASP A 211 -8.83 -1.93 18.63
C ASP A 211 -8.64 -0.94 19.79
N GLY A 212 -8.93 0.35 19.57
CA GLY A 212 -8.78 1.43 20.53
C GLY A 212 -7.39 2.10 20.50
N THR A 213 -6.47 1.65 19.65
CA THR A 213 -5.16 2.30 19.48
C THR A 213 -5.35 3.72 18.97
N LYS A 214 -5.02 4.71 19.80
CA LYS A 214 -5.09 6.12 19.47
C LYS A 214 -3.96 6.47 18.51
N PHE A 215 -4.29 7.10 17.39
CA PHE A 215 -3.28 7.49 16.40
C PHE A 215 -3.11 9.00 16.29
N ASP A 216 -4.12 9.78 16.68
CA ASP A 216 -4.07 11.24 16.69
C ASP A 216 -5.15 11.85 17.57
N SER A 217 -4.86 13.02 18.20
CA SER A 217 -5.81 13.75 19.04
C SER A 217 -5.33 15.17 19.28
N ASN A 218 -6.23 16.15 19.21
CA ASN A 218 -5.98 17.50 19.69
C ASN A 218 -6.58 17.78 21.07
N GLU A 219 -7.06 16.74 21.76
CA GLU A 219 -7.51 16.82 23.16
C GLU A 219 -6.52 16.15 24.12
N ASP A 220 -5.65 15.27 23.60
CA ASP A 220 -4.64 14.57 24.38
C ASP A 220 -3.29 15.29 24.25
N PRO A 221 -2.75 15.89 25.35
CA PRO A 221 -1.49 16.63 25.35
C PRO A 221 -0.29 15.80 24.85
N ASP A 222 -0.40 14.49 24.91
CA ASP A 222 0.64 13.59 24.44
C ASP A 222 0.91 13.71 22.93
N PHE A 223 -0.06 14.18 22.14
CA PHE A 223 0.09 14.41 20.71
C PHE A 223 0.66 15.79 20.36
N GLN A 224 0.88 16.70 21.36
CA GLN A 224 1.59 17.96 21.23
C GLN A 224 0.95 19.00 20.27
N HIS A 225 -0.37 18.90 20.03
CA HIS A 225 -1.14 19.87 19.24
C HIS A 225 -2.56 20.04 19.79
N VAL A 226 -2.67 20.56 21.00
CA VAL A 226 -3.95 20.69 21.74
C VAL A 226 -4.83 21.85 21.30
N GLU A 227 -4.49 22.53 20.20
CA GLU A 227 -5.32 23.59 19.65
C GLU A 227 -6.45 23.01 18.77
N PRO A 228 -7.65 23.64 18.75
CA PRO A 228 -8.71 23.21 17.86
C PRO A 228 -8.27 23.16 16.40
N PHE A 229 -8.50 22.04 15.74
CA PHE A 229 -8.16 21.85 14.35
C PHE A 229 -9.11 22.63 13.43
N GLN A 230 -8.56 23.36 12.47
CA GLN A 230 -9.33 24.18 11.55
C GLN A 230 -9.15 23.73 10.11
N PHE A 231 -10.26 23.64 9.39
CA PHE A 231 -10.25 23.31 7.97
C PHE A 231 -11.51 23.84 7.28
N THR A 232 -11.46 23.98 5.94
CA THR A 232 -12.61 24.32 5.13
C THR A 232 -13.33 23.05 4.71
N LEU A 233 -14.62 22.93 5.04
CA LEU A 233 -15.41 21.73 4.76
C LEU A 233 -15.68 21.56 3.24
N GLY A 234 -15.58 20.32 2.78
CA GLY A 234 -15.98 19.93 1.42
C GLY A 234 -14.98 20.28 0.29
N VAL A 235 -13.77 20.75 0.64
CA VAL A 235 -12.73 21.09 -0.36
C VAL A 235 -11.56 20.09 -0.39
N GLY A 236 -11.70 18.95 0.29
CA GLY A 236 -10.71 17.89 0.30
C GLY A 236 -9.45 18.18 1.11
N GLN A 237 -9.50 19.10 2.07
CA GLN A 237 -8.41 19.33 3.03
C GLN A 237 -8.27 18.21 4.05
N VAL A 238 -9.32 17.43 4.24
CA VAL A 238 -9.42 16.33 5.18
C VAL A 238 -9.85 15.04 4.48
N ILE A 239 -9.87 13.91 5.19
CA ILE A 239 -10.40 12.66 4.63
C ILE A 239 -11.89 12.79 4.29
N ARG A 240 -12.33 12.07 3.25
CA ARG A 240 -13.72 12.15 2.74
C ARG A 240 -14.76 11.87 3.83
N GLY A 241 -14.47 10.94 4.74
CA GLY A 241 -15.35 10.65 5.88
C GLY A 241 -15.53 11.83 6.82
N TRP A 242 -14.57 12.76 6.93
CA TRP A 242 -14.74 13.98 7.69
C TRP A 242 -15.58 15.00 6.90
N ASP A 243 -15.30 15.21 5.61
CA ASP A 243 -16.13 16.10 4.78
C ASP A 243 -17.61 15.68 4.82
N GLU A 244 -17.88 14.38 4.79
CA GLU A 244 -19.24 13.84 4.88
C GLU A 244 -19.81 13.92 6.31
N GLY A 245 -19.06 13.43 7.31
CA GLY A 245 -19.54 13.29 8.69
C GLY A 245 -19.75 14.63 9.39
N ILE A 246 -18.87 15.60 9.17
CA ILE A 246 -18.97 16.93 9.80
C ILE A 246 -20.12 17.74 9.18
N ALA A 247 -20.45 17.54 7.89
CA ALA A 247 -21.63 18.15 7.28
C ALA A 247 -22.97 17.72 7.93
N LEU A 248 -22.98 16.64 8.69
CA LEU A 248 -24.15 16.20 9.46
C LEU A 248 -24.29 16.88 10.83
N LEU A 249 -23.27 17.66 11.24
CA LEU A 249 -23.15 18.24 12.57
C LEU A 249 -23.35 19.76 12.54
N ASN A 250 -23.77 20.30 13.67
CA ASN A 250 -23.88 21.74 13.89
C ASN A 250 -22.97 22.19 15.06
N LYS A 251 -22.88 23.48 15.29
CA LYS A 251 -22.01 24.06 16.34
C LYS A 251 -22.36 23.51 17.71
N GLY A 252 -21.36 23.01 18.43
CA GLY A 252 -21.48 22.38 19.75
C GLY A 252 -21.85 20.89 19.70
N ALA A 253 -22.12 20.32 18.53
CA ALA A 253 -22.41 18.90 18.43
C ALA A 253 -21.18 18.04 18.73
N LYS A 254 -21.42 16.89 19.38
CA LYS A 254 -20.43 15.81 19.54
C LYS A 254 -20.94 14.58 18.85
N ALA A 255 -20.04 13.87 18.17
CA ALA A 255 -20.37 12.65 17.44
C ALA A 255 -19.24 11.63 17.49
N ILE A 256 -19.61 10.37 17.22
CA ILE A 256 -18.68 9.32 16.89
C ILE A 256 -18.87 9.01 15.40
N LEU A 257 -17.80 9.07 14.62
CA LEU A 257 -17.77 8.72 13.22
C LEU A 257 -16.97 7.42 13.07
N LEU A 258 -17.55 6.41 12.41
CA LEU A 258 -16.91 5.14 12.10
C LEU A 258 -16.71 5.12 10.58
N ILE A 259 -15.50 5.34 10.16
CA ILE A 259 -15.15 5.65 8.78
C ILE A 259 -14.43 4.45 8.15
N PRO A 260 -15.02 3.78 7.13
CA PRO A 260 -14.34 2.71 6.42
C PRO A 260 -13.15 3.26 5.63
N SER A 261 -12.15 2.42 5.37
CA SER A 261 -10.88 2.85 4.79
C SER A 261 -10.98 3.59 3.45
N PRO A 262 -11.93 3.28 2.53
CA PRO A 262 -12.08 4.03 1.29
C PRO A 262 -12.48 5.51 1.48
N LEU A 263 -13.04 5.85 2.63
CA LEU A 263 -13.36 7.22 3.01
C LEU A 263 -12.27 7.85 3.90
N ALA A 264 -11.20 7.11 4.19
CA ALA A 264 -10.06 7.52 4.99
C ALA A 264 -8.75 7.45 4.17
N TYR A 265 -7.85 6.55 4.50
CA TYR A 265 -6.52 6.44 3.85
C TYR A 265 -6.42 5.30 2.83
N GLY A 266 -7.43 4.43 2.71
CA GLY A 266 -7.50 3.33 1.75
C GLY A 266 -6.35 2.34 1.92
N GLU A 267 -5.74 1.93 0.82
CA GLU A 267 -4.63 0.96 0.78
C GLU A 267 -3.27 1.54 1.21
N ARG A 268 -3.22 2.80 1.66
CA ARG A 268 -1.97 3.45 2.09
C ARG A 268 -1.68 3.17 3.55
N ASN A 269 -0.44 2.75 3.84
CA ASN A 269 0.08 2.79 5.21
C ASN A 269 0.43 4.23 5.57
N MET A 270 -0.14 4.77 6.63
CA MET A 270 0.26 6.05 7.17
C MET A 270 1.39 5.85 8.18
N PRO A 271 2.47 6.65 8.09
CA PRO A 271 3.62 6.48 8.97
C PRO A 271 3.21 6.70 10.43
N GLY A 272 3.92 6.03 11.32
CA GLY A 272 3.73 6.20 12.75
C GLY A 272 4.23 7.55 13.27
N SER A 273 3.73 7.88 14.45
CA SER A 273 4.19 9.01 15.28
C SER A 273 4.88 8.47 16.56
N PRO A 274 5.56 9.28 17.34
CA PRO A 274 6.12 8.83 18.62
C PRO A 274 5.09 8.19 19.56
N LYS A 275 3.82 8.61 19.46
CA LYS A 275 2.71 8.07 20.28
C LYS A 275 1.99 6.88 19.65
N ASN A 276 2.05 6.76 18.35
CA ASN A 276 1.61 5.58 17.61
C ASN A 276 2.71 5.13 16.65
N PRO A 277 3.74 4.41 17.11
CA PRO A 277 4.85 3.99 16.28
C PRO A 277 4.46 3.10 15.09
N LYS A 278 3.33 2.42 15.18
CA LYS A 278 2.81 1.55 14.11
C LYS A 278 2.11 2.32 12.98
N GLY A 279 1.72 3.59 13.24
CA GLY A 279 0.91 4.37 12.30
C GLY A 279 -0.50 3.80 12.10
N ILE A 280 -1.08 4.08 10.93
CA ILE A 280 -2.36 3.52 10.52
C ILE A 280 -2.07 2.52 9.39
N PRO A 281 -2.29 1.22 9.59
CA PRO A 281 -2.11 0.22 8.54
C PRO A 281 -3.04 0.48 7.34
N ALA A 282 -2.66 0.00 6.16
CA ALA A 282 -3.53 0.00 5.00
C ALA A 282 -4.87 -0.69 5.32
N ASN A 283 -5.93 -0.23 4.69
CA ASN A 283 -7.27 -0.81 4.83
C ASN A 283 -7.79 -0.83 6.28
N SER A 284 -7.46 0.21 7.05
CA SER A 284 -7.92 0.34 8.43
C SER A 284 -9.14 1.24 8.52
N PRO A 285 -10.30 0.74 9.00
CA PRO A 285 -11.39 1.57 9.43
C PRO A 285 -11.00 2.42 10.64
N LEU A 286 -11.50 3.65 10.70
CA LEU A 286 -11.17 4.61 11.74
C LEU A 286 -12.38 4.97 12.58
N VAL A 287 -12.14 5.26 13.84
CA VAL A 287 -13.12 5.80 14.77
C VAL A 287 -12.67 7.19 15.17
N PHE A 288 -13.53 8.19 14.96
CA PHE A 288 -13.29 9.55 15.44
C PHE A 288 -14.37 9.97 16.43
N ASN A 289 -13.94 10.35 17.63
CA ASN A 289 -14.76 11.17 18.52
C ASN A 289 -14.49 12.62 18.15
N VAL A 290 -15.55 13.36 17.81
CA VAL A 290 -15.43 14.74 17.33
C VAL A 290 -16.33 15.68 18.11
N GLU A 291 -15.90 16.93 18.28
CA GLU A 291 -16.70 18.03 18.83
C GLU A 291 -16.54 19.27 17.94
N VAL A 292 -17.62 19.74 17.32
CA VAL A 292 -17.61 20.97 16.52
C VAL A 292 -17.63 22.18 17.46
N LYS A 293 -16.52 22.89 17.54
CA LYS A 293 -16.37 24.07 18.42
C LYS A 293 -16.95 25.33 17.78
N ASP A 294 -16.72 25.51 16.49
CA ASP A 294 -17.20 26.69 15.77
C ASP A 294 -17.38 26.39 14.27
N ILE A 295 -18.33 27.12 13.67
CA ILE A 295 -18.60 27.10 12.23
C ILE A 295 -18.64 28.57 11.78
N GLN A 296 -17.79 28.96 10.84
CA GLN A 296 -17.69 30.30 10.31
C GLN A 296 -17.84 30.30 8.80
N GLU A 297 -18.46 31.36 8.25
CA GLU A 297 -18.47 31.57 6.82
C GLU A 297 -17.05 31.69 6.27
N ALA A 298 -16.79 31.09 5.10
CA ALA A 298 -15.50 31.24 4.45
C ALA A 298 -15.22 32.74 4.20
N LYS A 299 -14.04 33.22 4.63
CA LYS A 299 -13.62 34.55 4.21
C LYS A 299 -13.48 34.55 2.67
N PRO A 300 -14.06 35.53 1.97
CA PRO A 300 -13.80 35.69 0.54
C PRO A 300 -12.29 35.67 0.30
N ALA A 301 -11.82 34.92 -0.70
CA ALA A 301 -10.43 34.97 -1.12
C ALA A 301 -10.09 36.44 -1.46
N GLN A 302 -9.11 37.00 -0.77
CA GLN A 302 -8.58 38.34 -1.05
C GLN A 302 -7.71 38.29 -2.29
#